data_130fab3a30a605db1243975d1ab9f76e
#
_entry.id   130fab3a30a605db1243975d1ab9f76e
#
_cell.length_a   1.000
_cell.length_b   1.000
_cell.length_c   1.000
_cell.angle_alpha   90.00
_cell.angle_beta   90.00
_cell.angle_gamma   90.00
#
_symmetry.space_group_name_H-M   'P 1'
#
loop_
_entity.id
_entity.type
_entity.pdbx_description
1 polymer ?
#
loop_
_entity_poly.entity_id
_entity_poly.type
_entity_poly.pdbx_seq_one_letter_code
_entity_poly.pdbx_strand_id
1 'polypeptide(L)'
;MCLDITEVKKMENFDERYNEKANNILGALSYLSVFFAPVLFPLIVWIVAKRPASTYSRNALFNHIFTWVFTAIGFFSIMVVPTLFDDAHAGLGITIGLIAAAIFFIWAIVLFLTNIVKGIKLLII
;
A
#
# COMPACT_ATOMS: atom_id res chain seq x y z
N MET A 1 -35.95 22.86 25.89
CA MET A 1 -36.15 21.42 25.87
C MET A 1 -34.78 20.75 26.07
N CYS A 2 -34.56 20.11 27.20
CA CYS A 2 -33.31 19.45 27.50
C CYS A 2 -33.33 18.03 26.98
N LEU A 3 -32.33 17.69 26.18
CA LEU A 3 -32.10 16.30 25.77
C LEU A 3 -31.68 15.50 27.00
N ASP A 4 -32.21 14.28 27.13
CA ASP A 4 -31.77 13.34 28.15
C ASP A 4 -30.30 12.98 27.95
N ILE A 5 -29.57 12.75 29.04
CA ILE A 5 -28.16 12.35 28.99
C ILE A 5 -27.96 11.07 28.15
N THR A 6 -28.93 10.15 28.23
CA THR A 6 -28.90 8.91 27.45
C THR A 6 -28.95 9.19 25.95
N GLU A 7 -29.77 10.14 25.51
CA GLU A 7 -29.86 10.52 24.10
C GLU A 7 -28.61 11.26 23.62
N VAL A 8 -28.03 12.14 24.45
CA VAL A 8 -26.76 12.79 24.13
C VAL A 8 -25.63 11.77 23.95
N LYS A 9 -25.51 10.82 24.85
CA LYS A 9 -24.52 9.72 24.73
C LYS A 9 -24.74 8.87 23.48
N LYS A 10 -25.99 8.61 23.13
CA LYS A 10 -26.33 7.85 21.93
C LYS A 10 -25.90 8.60 20.65
N MET A 11 -26.09 9.91 20.62
CA MET A 11 -25.67 10.76 19.51
C MET A 11 -24.13 10.83 19.40
N GLU A 12 -23.43 10.98 20.52
CA GLU A 12 -21.96 10.95 20.56
C GLU A 12 -21.43 9.63 20.04
N ASN A 13 -21.99 8.49 20.50
CA ASN A 13 -21.59 7.16 20.03
C ASN A 13 -21.85 6.96 18.54
N PHE A 14 -22.92 7.55 18.01
CA PHE A 14 -23.23 7.50 16.58
C PHE A 14 -22.17 8.28 15.77
N ASP A 15 -21.82 9.49 16.20
CA ASP A 15 -20.82 10.33 15.55
C ASP A 15 -19.44 9.67 15.56
N GLU A 16 -19.04 9.08 16.68
CA GLU A 16 -17.78 8.36 16.80
C GLU A 16 -17.70 7.19 15.84
N ARG A 17 -18.78 6.39 15.76
CA ARG A 17 -18.85 5.26 14.83
C ARG A 17 -18.83 5.70 13.37
N TYR A 18 -19.51 6.79 13.07
CA TYR A 18 -19.50 7.35 11.72
C TYR A 18 -18.11 7.82 11.32
N ASN A 19 -17.41 8.54 12.19
CA ASN A 19 -16.06 9.02 11.95
C ASN A 19 -15.05 7.87 11.81
N GLU A 20 -15.16 6.85 12.65
CA GLU A 20 -14.33 5.66 12.58
C GLU A 20 -14.52 4.94 11.24
N LYS A 21 -15.77 4.76 10.83
CA LYS A 21 -16.10 4.11 9.56
C LYS A 21 -15.60 4.93 8.36
N ALA A 22 -15.75 6.24 8.39
CA ALA A 22 -15.23 7.13 7.35
C ALA A 22 -13.70 7.04 7.25
N ASN A 23 -12.99 7.03 8.37
CA ASN A 23 -11.55 6.86 8.40
C ASN A 23 -11.12 5.50 7.84
N ASN A 24 -11.84 4.45 8.18
CA ASN A 24 -11.57 3.10 7.66
C ASN A 24 -11.78 3.02 6.15
N ILE A 25 -12.83 3.65 5.63
CA ILE A 25 -13.10 3.70 4.19
C ILE A 25 -11.99 4.46 3.45
N LEU A 26 -11.57 5.62 3.95
CA LEU A 26 -10.47 6.38 3.37
C LEU A 26 -9.17 5.59 3.37
N GLY A 27 -8.87 4.92 4.48
CA GLY A 27 -7.71 4.04 4.59
C GLY A 27 -7.77 2.87 3.62
N ALA A 28 -8.94 2.23 3.52
CA ALA A 28 -9.16 1.13 2.58
C ALA A 28 -8.97 1.56 1.13
N LEU A 29 -9.54 2.70 0.75
CA LEU A 29 -9.38 3.26 -0.59
C LEU A 29 -7.90 3.59 -0.88
N SER A 30 -7.16 4.07 0.11
CA SER A 30 -5.74 4.34 -0.03
C SER A 30 -4.94 3.06 -0.32
N TYR A 31 -5.20 1.98 0.40
CA TYR A 31 -4.55 0.69 0.14
C TYR A 31 -4.98 0.08 -1.19
N LEU A 32 -6.26 0.18 -1.54
CA LEU A 32 -6.79 -0.36 -2.79
C LEU A 32 -6.49 0.52 -3.99
N SER A 33 -6.01 1.73 -3.78
CA SER A 33 -5.66 2.67 -4.85
C SER A 33 -4.55 2.16 -5.77
N VAL A 34 -3.88 1.08 -5.41
CA VAL A 34 -2.90 0.39 -6.26
C VAL A 34 -3.49 0.05 -7.64
N PHE A 35 -4.82 -0.08 -7.74
CA PHE A 35 -5.49 -0.39 -9.00
C PHE A 35 -5.77 0.84 -9.87
N PHE A 36 -5.82 2.05 -9.30
CA PHE A 36 -6.21 3.25 -10.05
C PHE A 36 -5.31 4.47 -9.82
N ALA A 37 -4.83 4.69 -8.61
CA ALA A 37 -3.99 5.86 -8.31
C ALA A 37 -3.00 5.51 -7.19
N PRO A 38 -1.94 4.72 -7.48
CA PRO A 38 -1.13 4.09 -6.43
C PRO A 38 -0.36 5.08 -5.57
N VAL A 39 -0.03 6.25 -6.09
CA VAL A 39 0.74 7.27 -5.34
C VAL A 39 -0.12 8.48 -5.04
N LEU A 40 -0.87 8.94 -6.03
CA LEU A 40 -1.60 10.21 -5.95
C LEU A 40 -2.70 10.18 -4.88
N PHE A 41 -3.52 9.13 -4.84
CA PHE A 41 -4.62 9.05 -3.90
C PHE A 41 -4.14 8.95 -2.43
N PRO A 42 -3.22 8.05 -2.07
CA PRO A 42 -2.68 8.01 -0.71
C PRO A 42 -1.99 9.30 -0.29
N LEU A 43 -1.30 9.96 -1.21
CA LEU A 43 -0.62 11.23 -0.94
C LEU A 43 -1.63 12.32 -0.59
N ILE A 44 -2.71 12.45 -1.38
CA ILE A 44 -3.76 13.44 -1.14
C ILE A 44 -4.44 13.17 0.21
N VAL A 45 -4.81 11.93 0.49
CA VAL A 45 -5.47 11.56 1.75
C VAL A 45 -4.54 11.82 2.94
N TRP A 46 -3.26 11.51 2.82
CA TRP A 46 -2.28 11.77 3.88
C TRP A 46 -2.20 13.26 4.23
N ILE A 47 -2.21 14.12 3.22
CA ILE A 47 -2.07 15.58 3.43
C ILE A 47 -3.36 16.17 3.99
N VAL A 48 -4.52 15.75 3.49
CA VAL A 48 -5.82 16.40 3.74
C VAL A 48 -6.56 15.78 4.92
N ALA A 49 -6.49 14.46 5.10
CA ALA A 49 -7.28 13.77 6.11
C ALA A 49 -6.64 13.86 7.50
N LYS A 50 -7.48 13.70 8.52
CA LYS A 50 -7.05 13.59 9.91
C LYS A 50 -6.71 12.14 10.25
N ARG A 51 -5.96 11.93 11.32
CA ARG A 51 -5.69 10.59 11.85
C ARG A 51 -7.01 9.92 12.29
N PRO A 52 -7.17 8.61 12.14
CA PRO A 52 -6.20 7.62 11.66
C PRO A 52 -6.09 7.48 10.14
N ALA A 53 -6.99 8.08 9.36
CA ALA A 53 -6.99 7.96 7.89
C ALA A 53 -5.68 8.44 7.27
N SER A 54 -5.10 9.52 7.76
CA SER A 54 -3.80 10.00 7.26
C SER A 54 -2.68 9.00 7.53
N THR A 55 -2.70 8.30 8.66
CA THR A 55 -1.72 7.26 8.99
C THR A 55 -1.86 6.06 8.05
N TYR A 56 -3.08 5.61 7.79
CA TYR A 56 -3.34 4.53 6.84
C TYR A 56 -2.86 4.90 5.44
N SER A 57 -3.13 6.12 5.01
CA SER A 57 -2.72 6.60 3.69
C SER A 57 -1.21 6.70 3.56
N ARG A 58 -0.51 7.16 4.59
CA ARG A 58 0.94 7.20 4.62
C ARG A 58 1.53 5.80 4.48
N ASN A 59 1.01 4.84 5.24
CA ASN A 59 1.47 3.45 5.17
C ASN A 59 1.19 2.84 3.80
N ALA A 60 0.02 3.10 3.24
CA ALA A 60 -0.33 2.66 1.89
C ALA A 60 0.62 3.26 0.85
N LEU A 61 0.92 4.55 0.95
CA LEU A 61 1.84 5.24 0.05
C LEU A 61 3.23 4.59 0.07
N PHE A 62 3.79 4.35 1.25
CA PHE A 62 5.09 3.70 1.37
C PHE A 62 5.07 2.29 0.79
N ASN A 63 4.03 1.50 1.07
CA ASN A 63 3.89 0.17 0.48
C ASN A 63 3.83 0.22 -1.05
N HIS A 64 3.12 1.18 -1.61
CA HIS A 64 3.06 1.36 -3.08
C HIS A 64 4.41 1.75 -3.65
N ILE A 65 5.12 2.68 -3.01
CA ILE A 65 6.44 3.11 -3.44
C ILE A 65 7.41 1.93 -3.40
N PHE A 66 7.44 1.16 -2.32
CA PHE A 66 8.31 -0.03 -2.21
C PHE A 66 7.95 -1.08 -3.25
N THR A 67 6.68 -1.30 -3.52
CA THR A 67 6.25 -2.22 -4.58
C THR A 67 6.83 -1.81 -5.94
N TRP A 68 6.73 -0.54 -6.27
CA TRP A 68 7.28 -0.01 -7.53
C TRP A 68 8.79 -0.07 -7.56
N VAL A 69 9.46 0.28 -6.46
CA VAL A 69 10.93 0.22 -6.35
C VAL A 69 11.42 -1.21 -6.54
N PHE A 70 10.84 -2.18 -5.86
CA PHE A 70 11.24 -3.58 -6.00
C PHE A 70 10.96 -4.13 -7.40
N THR A 71 9.85 -3.75 -8.00
CA THR A 71 9.55 -4.12 -9.39
C THR A 71 10.60 -3.55 -10.34
N ALA A 72 10.97 -2.28 -10.19
CA ALA A 72 11.99 -1.63 -11.00
C ALA A 72 13.36 -2.30 -10.81
N ILE A 73 13.75 -2.62 -9.60
CA ILE A 73 15.00 -3.32 -9.30
C ILE A 73 15.01 -4.71 -9.96
N GLY A 74 13.88 -5.41 -9.91
CA GLY A 74 13.73 -6.70 -10.57
C GLY A 74 13.97 -6.62 -12.08
N PHE A 75 13.33 -5.68 -12.75
CA PHE A 75 13.57 -5.46 -14.20
C PHE A 75 15.01 -5.05 -14.49
N PHE A 76 15.56 -4.15 -13.68
CA PHE A 76 16.94 -3.72 -13.81
C PHE A 76 17.91 -4.92 -13.69
N SER A 77 17.65 -5.83 -12.77
CA SER A 77 18.47 -7.02 -12.57
C SER A 77 18.49 -7.93 -13.81
N ILE A 78 17.33 -8.09 -14.47
CA ILE A 78 17.25 -8.87 -15.70
C ILE A 78 18.03 -8.22 -16.84
N MET A 79 17.98 -6.89 -16.94
CA MET A 79 18.57 -6.18 -18.08
C MET A 79 20.06 -5.91 -17.90
N VAL A 80 20.51 -5.58 -16.71
CA VAL A 80 21.86 -5.07 -16.47
C VAL A 80 22.82 -6.15 -15.97
N VAL A 81 22.40 -7.01 -15.06
CA VAL A 81 23.30 -8.02 -14.47
C VAL A 81 23.96 -8.91 -15.52
N PRO A 82 23.24 -9.42 -16.55
CA PRO A 82 23.90 -10.24 -17.58
C PRO A 82 25.01 -9.49 -18.34
N THR A 83 24.90 -8.18 -18.48
CA THR A 83 25.88 -7.35 -19.20
C THR A 83 27.20 -7.18 -18.45
N LEU A 84 27.22 -7.49 -17.16
CA LEU A 84 28.41 -7.41 -16.32
C LEU A 84 29.33 -8.64 -16.48
N PHE A 85 28.87 -9.65 -17.20
CA PHE A 85 29.63 -10.90 -17.44
C PHE A 85 30.12 -10.94 -18.87
N ASP A 86 31.25 -11.61 -19.08
CA ASP A 86 31.80 -11.83 -20.41
C ASP A 86 31.06 -12.94 -21.17
N ASP A 87 31.40 -13.15 -22.45
CA ASP A 87 30.73 -14.15 -23.29
C ASP A 87 30.90 -15.55 -22.75
N ALA A 88 32.05 -15.87 -22.13
CA ALA A 88 32.31 -17.19 -21.54
C ALA A 88 31.43 -17.47 -20.31
N HIS A 89 30.96 -16.42 -19.64
CA HIS A 89 30.15 -16.50 -18.41
C HIS A 89 28.74 -15.93 -18.59
N ALA A 90 28.30 -15.74 -19.83
CA ALA A 90 27.00 -15.14 -20.11
C ALA A 90 25.82 -15.89 -19.45
N GLY A 91 25.85 -17.22 -19.46
CA GLY A 91 24.83 -18.04 -18.81
C GLY A 91 24.76 -17.83 -17.31
N LEU A 92 25.90 -17.65 -16.65
CA LEU A 92 25.96 -17.33 -15.21
C LEU A 92 25.34 -15.97 -14.91
N GLY A 93 25.65 -14.96 -15.73
CA GLY A 93 25.06 -13.62 -15.60
C GLY A 93 23.56 -13.63 -15.74
N ILE A 94 23.03 -14.34 -16.73
CA ILE A 94 21.59 -14.49 -16.92
C ILE A 94 20.95 -15.17 -15.70
N THR A 95 21.55 -16.24 -15.22
CA THR A 95 21.05 -16.99 -14.05
C THR A 95 21.00 -16.12 -12.80
N ILE A 96 22.07 -15.38 -12.51
CA ILE A 96 22.14 -14.48 -11.36
C ILE A 96 21.08 -13.36 -11.50
N GLY A 97 20.96 -12.77 -12.68
CA GLY A 97 19.96 -11.72 -12.94
C GLY A 97 18.53 -12.22 -12.74
N LEU A 98 18.21 -13.42 -13.20
CA LEU A 98 16.89 -14.01 -13.03
C LEU A 98 16.60 -14.36 -11.56
N ILE A 99 17.56 -14.88 -10.83
CA ILE A 99 17.40 -15.19 -9.39
C ILE A 99 17.15 -13.89 -8.60
N ALA A 100 17.95 -12.85 -8.84
CA ALA A 100 17.77 -11.56 -8.19
C ALA A 100 16.40 -10.95 -8.52
N ALA A 101 16.00 -11.00 -9.79
CA ALA A 101 14.70 -10.53 -10.23
C ALA A 101 13.55 -11.28 -9.54
N ALA A 102 13.65 -12.60 -9.43
CA ALA A 102 12.64 -13.43 -8.78
C ALA A 102 12.46 -13.02 -7.31
N ILE A 103 13.56 -12.78 -6.58
CA ILE A 103 13.51 -12.35 -5.18
C ILE A 103 12.78 -11.00 -5.06
N PHE A 104 13.14 -10.02 -5.87
CA PHE A 104 12.50 -8.69 -5.81
C PHE A 104 11.05 -8.72 -6.27
N PHE A 105 10.69 -9.50 -7.28
CA PHE A 105 9.31 -9.65 -7.71
C PHE A 105 8.44 -10.34 -6.67
N ILE A 106 8.96 -11.34 -5.97
CA ILE A 106 8.24 -11.99 -4.85
C ILE A 106 7.94 -10.96 -3.76
N TRP A 107 8.92 -10.14 -3.38
CA TRP A 107 8.71 -9.07 -2.41
C TRP A 107 7.68 -8.05 -2.89
N ALA A 108 7.74 -7.67 -4.16
CA ALA A 108 6.76 -6.75 -4.75
C ALA A 108 5.34 -7.34 -4.68
N ILE A 109 5.18 -8.62 -4.99
CA ILE A 109 3.90 -9.33 -4.90
C ILE A 109 3.40 -9.36 -3.45
N VAL A 110 4.27 -9.66 -2.49
CA VAL A 110 3.92 -9.67 -1.06
C VAL A 110 3.41 -8.29 -0.62
N LEU A 111 4.09 -7.22 -1.00
CA LEU A 111 3.65 -5.86 -0.68
C LEU A 111 2.32 -5.51 -1.37
N PHE A 112 2.16 -5.91 -2.62
CA PHE A 112 0.92 -5.70 -3.36
C PHE A 112 -0.27 -6.41 -2.68
N LEU A 113 -0.11 -7.68 -2.35
CA LEU A 113 -1.13 -8.45 -1.65
C LEU A 113 -1.40 -7.90 -0.24
N THR A 114 -0.38 -7.42 0.45
CA THR A 114 -0.53 -6.78 1.76
C THR A 114 -1.41 -5.54 1.66
N ASN A 115 -1.23 -4.72 0.62
CA ASN A 115 -2.09 -3.55 0.39
C ASN A 115 -3.56 -3.95 0.19
N ILE A 116 -3.80 -4.98 -0.61
CA ILE A 116 -5.16 -5.48 -0.84
C ILE A 116 -5.78 -5.99 0.46
N VAL A 117 -5.06 -6.82 1.20
CA VAL A 117 -5.55 -7.40 2.47
C VAL A 117 -5.85 -6.32 3.50
N LYS A 118 -4.95 -5.36 3.67
CA LYS A 118 -5.16 -4.24 4.61
C LYS A 118 -6.34 -3.38 4.20
N GLY A 119 -6.50 -3.11 2.91
CA GLY A 119 -7.64 -2.37 2.39
C GLY A 119 -8.96 -3.07 2.66
N ILE A 120 -9.06 -4.35 2.35
CA ILE A 120 -10.26 -5.16 2.61
C ILE A 120 -10.54 -5.25 4.11
N LYS A 121 -9.51 -5.45 4.92
CA LYS A 121 -9.65 -5.53 6.38
C LYS A 121 -10.27 -4.25 6.96
N LEU A 122 -9.86 -3.08 6.48
CA LEU A 122 -10.44 -1.82 6.91
C LEU A 122 -11.92 -1.66 6.49
N LEU A 123 -12.32 -2.24 5.37
CA LEU A 123 -13.70 -2.18 4.90
C LEU A 123 -14.65 -3.04 5.73
N ILE A 124 -14.17 -4.15 6.27
CA ILE A 124 -15.01 -5.10 7.02
C ILE A 124 -15.01 -4.89 8.54
N ILE A 125 -14.16 -4.02 9.06
CA ILE A 125 -14.17 -3.61 10.48
C ILE A 125 -15.31 -2.59 10.78
#